data_275ae83ea1565c48027b5e5d3e7c55d0
#
_entry.id   275ae83ea1565c48027b5e5d3e7c55d0
#
_cell.length_a   1.000
_cell.length_b   1.000
_cell.length_c   1.000
_cell.angle_alpha   90.00
_cell.angle_beta   90.00
_cell.angle_gamma   90.00
#
_symmetry.space_group_name_H-M   'P 1'
#
loop_
_entity.id
_entity.type
_entity.pdbx_description
1 polymer ?
#
loop_
_entity_poly.entity_id
_entity_poly.type
_entity_poly.pdbx_seq_one_letter_code
_entity_poly.pdbx_strand_id
1 'polypeptide(L)'
;MPTSRREALAAAGAGFAALEIAVATPIAALAGSSSAHDTKVAELIQRSADSNAALMRGDINAYRALIAYTDDFTVMSPFGGTPTRGSEFTAERMEAMGRFFRNGTFEQELVQSYGSADMVVLALIERQRVEVGGLPAQDWALRVTLVYRREGTEWRLAHRHADPLVEGISLAQAAALARGERDR
;
A
#
# COMPACT_ATOMS: atom_id res chain seq x y z
N MET A 1 -48.88 49.18 -25.72
CA MET A 1 -48.94 50.13 -26.85
C MET A 1 -48.16 51.36 -26.50
N PRO A 2 -47.47 52.05 -27.38
CA PRO A 2 -46.73 51.57 -28.54
C PRO A 2 -45.28 52.12 -28.60
N THR A 3 -44.57 51.58 -29.56
CA THR A 3 -43.70 52.10 -30.64
C THR A 3 -42.29 52.49 -30.28
N SER A 4 -41.35 51.75 -30.80
CA SER A 4 -40.67 51.86 -32.10
C SER A 4 -39.84 53.14 -32.25
N ARG A 5 -38.54 52.98 -32.45
CA ARG A 5 -37.83 53.40 -33.67
C ARG A 5 -36.37 52.96 -33.71
N ARG A 6 -36.04 52.35 -34.81
CA ARG A 6 -34.73 52.13 -35.36
C ARG A 6 -34.06 53.48 -35.66
N GLU A 7 -32.73 53.47 -35.56
CA GLU A 7 -31.92 53.99 -36.70
C GLU A 7 -30.45 53.58 -36.50
N ALA A 8 -29.92 53.17 -37.64
CA ALA A 8 -28.54 52.73 -37.81
C ALA A 8 -27.61 53.93 -38.00
N LEU A 9 -26.36 53.75 -37.58
CA LEU A 9 -25.22 54.37 -38.26
C LEU A 9 -24.00 53.45 -38.20
N ALA A 10 -23.49 53.17 -39.39
CA ALA A 10 -22.24 52.51 -39.65
C ALA A 10 -21.06 53.49 -39.50
N ALA A 11 -19.90 53.04 -39.04
CA ALA A 11 -18.64 53.17 -39.78
C ALA A 11 -17.41 52.88 -38.95
N ALA A 12 -16.49 52.27 -39.62
CA ALA A 12 -15.03 52.37 -39.52
C ALA A 12 -14.29 51.42 -38.53
N GLY A 13 -13.63 50.49 -39.15
CA GLY A 13 -12.72 49.49 -38.72
C GLY A 13 -11.43 49.99 -38.04
N ALA A 14 -10.94 49.14 -37.20
CA ALA A 14 -9.52 49.00 -36.91
C ALA A 14 -9.29 47.55 -36.56
N GLY A 15 -8.58 46.85 -37.42
CA GLY A 15 -8.19 45.47 -37.18
C GLY A 15 -7.20 45.36 -36.02
N PHE A 16 -7.57 44.61 -35.01
CA PHE A 16 -6.61 44.06 -34.09
C PHE A 16 -6.41 42.59 -34.43
N ALA A 17 -5.23 42.29 -34.99
CA ALA A 17 -4.77 40.94 -35.15
C ALA A 17 -4.58 40.35 -33.73
N ALA A 18 -5.48 39.47 -33.32
CA ALA A 18 -5.30 38.66 -32.14
C ALA A 18 -4.17 37.64 -32.42
N LEU A 19 -3.04 37.83 -31.78
CA LEU A 19 -1.97 36.85 -31.76
C LEU A 19 -2.45 35.75 -30.83
N GLU A 20 -3.01 34.67 -31.38
CA GLU A 20 -3.26 33.43 -30.62
C GLU A 20 -1.93 32.81 -30.25
N ILE A 21 -1.48 33.05 -29.02
CA ILE A 21 -0.43 32.26 -28.42
C ILE A 21 -1.08 30.94 -28.03
N ALA A 22 -0.95 29.93 -28.88
CA ALA A 22 -1.27 28.54 -28.53
C ALA A 22 -0.29 28.10 -27.44
N VAL A 23 -0.73 28.20 -26.19
CA VAL A 23 -0.06 27.51 -25.07
C VAL A 23 -0.38 26.03 -25.22
N ALA A 24 0.47 25.30 -25.94
CA ALA A 24 0.43 23.86 -25.97
C ALA A 24 0.89 23.34 -24.60
N THR A 25 -0.04 23.15 -23.67
CA THR A 25 0.22 22.41 -22.43
C THR A 25 0.51 20.96 -22.79
N PRO A 26 1.59 20.36 -22.28
CA PRO A 26 1.92 18.97 -22.59
C PRO A 26 1.01 18.02 -21.79
N ILE A 27 -0.20 17.74 -22.30
CA ILE A 27 -1.12 16.73 -21.75
C ILE A 27 -0.47 15.33 -21.74
N ALA A 28 0.48 15.08 -22.64
CA ALA A 28 1.21 13.81 -22.72
C ALA A 28 2.10 13.51 -21.50
N ALA A 29 2.62 14.51 -20.79
CA ALA A 29 3.47 14.31 -19.63
C ALA A 29 2.69 13.85 -18.39
N LEU A 30 1.45 14.26 -18.23
CA LEU A 30 0.56 13.86 -17.14
C LEU A 30 0.05 12.41 -17.33
N ALA A 31 -0.27 12.00 -18.54
CA ALA A 31 -0.69 10.64 -18.85
C ALA A 31 0.46 9.63 -18.68
N GLY A 32 1.69 10.00 -19.05
CA GLY A 32 2.87 9.16 -18.89
C GLY A 32 3.28 8.96 -17.44
N SER A 33 3.11 9.95 -16.57
CA SER A 33 3.41 9.85 -15.13
C SER A 33 2.39 8.99 -14.39
N SER A 34 1.11 9.03 -14.75
CA SER A 34 0.07 8.17 -14.18
C SER A 34 0.33 6.71 -14.51
N SER A 35 0.61 6.37 -15.78
CA SER A 35 0.88 4.98 -16.18
C SER A 35 2.14 4.39 -15.52
N ALA A 36 3.20 5.18 -15.35
CA ALA A 36 4.41 4.74 -14.67
C ALA A 36 4.18 4.52 -13.17
N HIS A 37 3.36 5.35 -12.53
CA HIS A 37 2.96 5.17 -11.15
C HIS A 37 2.13 3.91 -10.97
N ASP A 38 1.13 3.69 -11.80
CA ASP A 38 0.26 2.50 -11.76
C ASP A 38 1.06 1.21 -11.96
N THR A 39 2.02 1.22 -12.89
CA THR A 39 2.95 0.11 -13.09
C THR A 39 3.77 -0.17 -11.83
N LYS A 40 4.27 0.87 -11.16
CA LYS A 40 5.05 0.71 -9.95
C LYS A 40 4.21 0.17 -8.79
N VAL A 41 2.99 0.64 -8.63
CA VAL A 41 2.04 0.10 -7.64
C VAL A 41 1.80 -1.40 -7.89
N ALA A 42 1.56 -1.80 -9.14
CA ALA A 42 1.39 -3.21 -9.50
C ALA A 42 2.63 -4.07 -9.18
N GLU A 43 3.84 -3.56 -9.45
CA GLU A 43 5.09 -4.23 -9.07
C GLU A 43 5.24 -4.40 -7.56
N LEU A 44 4.86 -3.40 -6.77
CA LEU A 44 4.92 -3.47 -5.30
C LEU A 44 3.90 -4.46 -4.74
N ILE A 45 2.70 -4.52 -5.31
CA ILE A 45 1.68 -5.50 -4.96
C ILE A 45 2.20 -6.92 -5.22
N GLN A 46 2.74 -7.17 -6.42
CA GLN A 46 3.28 -8.48 -6.78
C GLN A 46 4.46 -8.86 -5.89
N ARG A 47 5.41 -7.95 -5.67
CA ARG A 47 6.56 -8.18 -4.81
C ARG A 47 6.16 -8.49 -3.36
N SER A 48 5.14 -7.81 -2.85
CA SER A 48 4.55 -8.11 -1.54
C SER A 48 3.99 -9.53 -1.49
N ALA A 49 3.20 -9.93 -2.49
CA ALA A 49 2.61 -11.25 -2.57
C ALA A 49 3.68 -12.35 -2.62
N ASP A 50 4.67 -12.20 -3.50
CA ASP A 50 5.75 -13.18 -3.69
C ASP A 50 6.62 -13.33 -2.43
N SER A 51 6.97 -12.21 -1.78
CA SER A 51 7.77 -12.24 -0.55
C SER A 51 7.01 -12.93 0.59
N ASN A 52 5.75 -12.58 0.82
CA ASN A 52 4.96 -13.22 1.87
C ASN A 52 4.68 -14.71 1.56
N ALA A 53 4.46 -15.07 0.30
CA ALA A 53 4.33 -16.46 -0.10
C ALA A 53 5.61 -17.27 0.18
N ALA A 54 6.79 -16.68 -0.05
CA ALA A 54 8.07 -17.30 0.31
C ALA A 54 8.19 -17.48 1.83
N LEU A 55 7.84 -16.46 2.61
CA LEU A 55 7.85 -16.53 4.07
C LEU A 55 6.92 -17.62 4.61
N MET A 56 5.70 -17.73 4.10
CA MET A 56 4.74 -18.74 4.55
C MET A 56 5.21 -20.17 4.24
N ARG A 57 6.02 -20.36 3.20
CA ARG A 57 6.67 -21.67 2.93
C ARG A 57 7.88 -21.93 3.83
N GLY A 58 8.35 -20.95 4.60
CA GLY A 58 9.59 -21.01 5.38
C GLY A 58 10.85 -20.74 4.56
N ASP A 59 10.72 -20.26 3.31
CA ASP A 59 11.84 -19.90 2.45
C ASP A 59 12.34 -18.49 2.76
N ILE A 60 13.13 -18.41 3.81
CA ILE A 60 13.65 -17.13 4.31
C ILE A 60 14.62 -16.48 3.31
N ASN A 61 15.31 -17.28 2.50
CA ASN A 61 16.25 -16.75 1.51
C ASN A 61 15.51 -16.07 0.35
N ALA A 62 14.47 -16.70 -0.18
CA ALA A 62 13.62 -16.08 -1.19
C ALA A 62 12.90 -14.84 -0.63
N TYR A 63 12.40 -14.89 0.62
CA TYR A 63 11.82 -13.73 1.29
C TYR A 63 12.82 -12.55 1.33
N ARG A 64 14.04 -12.77 1.80
CA ARG A 64 15.08 -11.75 1.91
C ARG A 64 15.50 -11.17 0.56
N ALA A 65 15.47 -11.96 -0.49
CA ALA A 65 15.78 -11.49 -1.85
C ALA A 65 14.73 -10.53 -2.43
N LEU A 66 13.48 -10.63 -1.95
CA LEU A 66 12.35 -9.85 -2.44
C LEU A 66 12.03 -8.61 -1.58
N ILE A 67 12.48 -8.59 -0.31
CA ILE A 67 12.15 -7.52 0.62
C ILE A 67 13.36 -6.61 0.88
N ALA A 68 13.13 -5.30 0.82
CA ALA A 68 14.08 -4.31 1.29
C ALA A 68 13.37 -3.39 2.28
N TYR A 69 13.99 -3.16 3.42
CA TYR A 69 13.49 -2.28 4.46
C TYR A 69 14.17 -0.92 4.44
N THR A 70 13.45 0.12 4.88
CA THR A 70 14.08 1.40 5.22
C THR A 70 14.81 1.29 6.56
N ASP A 71 15.75 2.19 6.84
CA ASP A 71 16.49 2.18 8.11
C ASP A 71 15.58 2.39 9.33
N ASP A 72 14.48 3.14 9.16
CA ASP A 72 13.47 3.41 10.18
C ASP A 72 12.26 2.47 10.13
N PHE A 73 12.38 1.32 9.43
CA PHE A 73 11.29 0.34 9.32
C PHE A 73 10.68 -0.02 10.67
N THR A 74 9.36 -0.17 10.66
CA THR A 74 8.58 -0.64 11.80
C THR A 74 7.57 -1.71 11.41
N VAL A 75 7.32 -2.66 12.32
CA VAL A 75 6.23 -3.63 12.16
C VAL A 75 5.38 -3.71 13.42
N MET A 76 4.05 -3.71 13.22
CA MET A 76 3.05 -4.08 14.21
C MET A 76 2.53 -5.47 13.84
N SER A 77 2.79 -6.43 14.74
CA SER A 77 2.51 -7.84 14.48
C SER A 77 1.05 -8.20 14.77
N PRO A 78 0.43 -9.12 13.99
CA PRO A 78 -0.91 -9.62 14.27
C PRO A 78 -1.01 -10.43 15.57
N PHE A 79 0.12 -10.75 16.16
CA PHE A 79 0.20 -11.43 17.47
C PHE A 79 0.19 -10.44 18.64
N GLY A 80 0.04 -9.14 18.38
CA GLY A 80 0.11 -8.09 19.40
C GLY A 80 1.55 -7.80 19.86
N GLY A 81 1.67 -7.19 21.02
CA GLY A 81 2.95 -6.77 21.60
C GLY A 81 3.37 -5.36 21.17
N THR A 82 4.60 -4.99 21.54
CA THR A 82 5.19 -3.71 21.18
C THR A 82 5.63 -3.71 19.71
N PRO A 83 5.54 -2.57 18.98
CA PRO A 83 6.09 -2.47 17.63
C PRO A 83 7.57 -2.85 17.58
N THR A 84 7.96 -3.67 16.62
CA THR A 84 9.35 -4.04 16.35
C THR A 84 9.97 -3.05 15.37
N ARG A 85 11.22 -2.67 15.56
CA ARG A 85 11.97 -1.76 14.69
C ARG A 85 12.89 -2.54 13.73
N GLY A 86 13.26 -1.93 12.61
CA GLY A 86 14.14 -2.52 11.60
C GLY A 86 15.48 -3.01 12.16
N SER A 87 16.07 -2.26 13.10
CA SER A 87 17.31 -2.65 13.78
C SER A 87 17.23 -3.95 14.59
N GLU A 88 16.02 -4.42 14.89
CA GLU A 88 15.80 -5.66 15.62
C GLU A 88 15.70 -6.89 14.69
N PHE A 89 15.67 -6.68 13.36
CA PHE A 89 15.66 -7.76 12.38
C PHE A 89 17.09 -8.26 12.10
N THR A 90 17.70 -8.83 13.14
CA THR A 90 19.02 -9.47 13.02
C THR A 90 18.97 -10.72 12.12
N ALA A 91 20.12 -11.22 11.73
CA ALA A 91 20.21 -12.46 10.94
C ALA A 91 19.54 -13.63 11.66
N GLU A 92 19.79 -13.76 12.98
CA GLU A 92 19.18 -14.83 13.80
C GLU A 92 17.66 -14.70 13.88
N ARG A 93 17.14 -13.47 14.00
CA ARG A 93 15.68 -13.23 14.02
C ARG A 93 15.04 -13.57 12.67
N MET A 94 15.71 -13.24 11.57
CA MET A 94 15.25 -13.63 10.23
C MET A 94 15.22 -15.15 10.05
N GLU A 95 16.27 -15.85 10.49
CA GLU A 95 16.31 -17.30 10.48
C GLU A 95 15.21 -17.91 11.37
N ALA A 96 14.98 -17.34 12.56
CA ALA A 96 13.89 -17.76 13.43
C ALA A 96 12.51 -17.58 12.77
N MET A 97 12.32 -16.50 12.05
CA MET A 97 11.08 -16.21 11.32
C MET A 97 10.84 -17.25 10.20
N GLY A 98 11.88 -17.67 9.48
CA GLY A 98 11.76 -18.75 8.48
C GLY A 98 11.43 -20.12 9.08
N ARG A 99 11.80 -20.36 10.36
CA ARG A 99 11.37 -21.57 11.09
C ARG A 99 10.01 -21.46 11.74
N PHE A 100 9.54 -20.24 11.96
CA PHE A 100 8.26 -19.96 12.61
C PHE A 100 7.07 -20.18 11.68
N PHE A 101 7.22 -19.85 10.39
CA PHE A 101 6.23 -20.11 9.35
C PHE A 101 6.71 -21.27 8.47
N ARG A 102 5.85 -22.26 8.22
CA ARG A 102 6.21 -23.40 7.38
C ARG A 102 5.02 -23.97 6.63
N ASN A 103 5.34 -24.61 5.49
CA ASN A 103 4.39 -25.40 4.70
C ASN A 103 3.12 -24.63 4.30
N GLY A 104 3.21 -23.31 4.17
CA GLY A 104 2.05 -22.46 3.96
C GLY A 104 1.75 -22.13 2.51
N THR A 105 0.47 -21.84 2.26
CA THR A 105 -0.03 -21.15 1.08
C THR A 105 -0.34 -19.69 1.44
N PHE A 106 -0.38 -18.81 0.43
CA PHE A 106 -0.62 -17.39 0.63
C PHE A 106 -1.42 -16.81 -0.53
N GLU A 107 -2.40 -16.00 -0.20
CA GLU A 107 -3.19 -15.20 -1.14
C GLU A 107 -3.29 -13.77 -0.62
N GLN A 108 -3.29 -12.81 -1.54
CA GLN A 108 -3.39 -11.39 -1.23
C GLN A 108 -4.47 -10.74 -2.08
N GLU A 109 -5.34 -9.99 -1.43
CA GLU A 109 -6.40 -9.19 -2.05
C GLU A 109 -6.10 -7.70 -1.81
N LEU A 110 -6.01 -6.91 -2.89
CA LEU A 110 -5.89 -5.47 -2.78
C LEU A 110 -7.27 -4.87 -2.48
N VAL A 111 -7.41 -4.23 -1.32
CA VAL A 111 -8.59 -3.42 -0.98
C VAL A 111 -8.48 -2.03 -1.61
N GLN A 112 -7.30 -1.37 -1.42
CA GLN A 112 -7.04 -0.05 -1.98
C GLN A 112 -5.53 0.25 -1.98
N SER A 113 -5.10 1.08 -2.93
CA SER A 113 -3.78 1.67 -2.93
C SER A 113 -3.88 3.20 -2.90
N TYR A 114 -2.92 3.83 -2.22
CA TYR A 114 -2.75 5.27 -2.18
C TYR A 114 -1.30 5.58 -2.51
N GLY A 115 -1.05 6.57 -3.34
CA GLY A 115 0.31 6.81 -3.76
C GLY A 115 0.64 8.27 -4.09
N SER A 116 1.93 8.56 -3.99
CA SER A 116 2.57 9.79 -4.45
C SER A 116 3.87 9.43 -5.18
N ALA A 117 4.65 10.42 -5.59
CA ALA A 117 5.93 10.18 -6.25
C ALA A 117 6.91 9.35 -5.40
N ASP A 118 6.81 9.43 -4.08
CA ASP A 118 7.80 8.86 -3.15
C ASP A 118 7.21 7.92 -2.10
N MET A 119 5.88 7.71 -2.11
CA MET A 119 5.21 6.85 -1.14
C MET A 119 4.07 6.09 -1.78
N VAL A 120 3.95 4.81 -1.44
CA VAL A 120 2.80 3.95 -1.77
C VAL A 120 2.32 3.27 -0.51
N VAL A 121 1.01 3.36 -0.27
CA VAL A 121 0.33 2.64 0.80
C VAL A 121 -0.58 1.60 0.17
N LEU A 122 -0.48 0.36 0.62
CA LEU A 122 -1.35 -0.74 0.22
C LEU A 122 -2.20 -1.17 1.41
N ALA A 123 -3.52 -1.12 1.27
CA ALA A 123 -4.47 -1.73 2.19
C ALA A 123 -4.88 -3.08 1.60
N LEU A 124 -4.65 -4.16 2.34
CA LEU A 124 -4.72 -5.53 1.86
C LEU A 124 -5.52 -6.42 2.80
N ILE A 125 -6.08 -7.49 2.24
CA ILE A 125 -6.44 -8.69 2.99
C ILE A 125 -5.47 -9.79 2.59
N GLU A 126 -4.82 -10.39 3.56
CA GLU A 126 -3.97 -11.57 3.38
C GLU A 126 -4.68 -12.80 3.92
N ARG A 127 -4.70 -13.88 3.15
CA ARG A 127 -5.23 -15.18 3.56
C ARG A 127 -4.14 -16.22 3.38
N GLN A 128 -3.94 -17.00 4.42
CA GLN A 128 -2.88 -18.00 4.42
C GLN A 128 -3.34 -19.23 5.20
N ARG A 129 -2.92 -20.40 4.72
CA ARG A 129 -3.01 -21.64 5.46
C ARG A 129 -1.59 -22.11 5.74
N VAL A 130 -1.17 -22.12 7.01
CA VAL A 130 0.23 -22.22 7.38
C VAL A 130 0.41 -22.82 8.77
N GLU A 131 1.52 -23.53 8.98
CA GLU A 131 2.02 -23.90 10.30
C GLU A 131 2.73 -22.69 10.91
N VAL A 132 2.32 -22.27 12.11
CA VAL A 132 2.84 -21.09 12.80
C VAL A 132 3.30 -21.46 14.19
N GLY A 133 4.58 -21.25 14.49
CA GLY A 133 5.12 -21.44 15.84
C GLY A 133 4.98 -22.84 16.41
N GLY A 134 4.90 -23.85 15.54
CA GLY A 134 4.69 -25.26 15.92
C GLY A 134 3.21 -25.66 16.01
N LEU A 135 2.27 -24.75 15.82
CA LEU A 135 0.85 -25.11 15.67
C LEU A 135 0.63 -25.82 14.34
N PRO A 136 -0.30 -26.78 14.28
CA PRO A 136 -0.70 -27.42 13.02
C PRO A 136 -1.17 -26.38 11.99
N ALA A 137 -1.08 -26.72 10.70
CA ALA A 137 -1.54 -25.87 9.62
C ALA A 137 -3.00 -25.48 9.81
N GLN A 138 -3.26 -24.18 9.84
CA GLN A 138 -4.58 -23.60 10.02
C GLN A 138 -4.72 -22.32 9.20
N ASP A 139 -5.96 -21.90 9.01
CA ASP A 139 -6.27 -20.70 8.25
C ASP A 139 -6.05 -19.45 9.11
N TRP A 140 -5.34 -18.48 8.52
CA TRP A 140 -5.12 -17.16 9.06
C TRP A 140 -5.56 -16.13 8.04
N ALA A 141 -6.41 -15.21 8.44
CA ALA A 141 -6.77 -14.06 7.62
C ALA A 141 -6.40 -12.77 8.37
N LEU A 142 -5.77 -11.84 7.67
CA LEU A 142 -5.24 -10.61 8.24
C LEU A 142 -5.71 -9.39 7.45
N ARG A 143 -6.00 -8.30 8.14
CA ARG A 143 -6.03 -6.95 7.57
C ARG A 143 -4.63 -6.39 7.64
N VAL A 144 -4.13 -5.90 6.52
CA VAL A 144 -2.74 -5.47 6.42
C VAL A 144 -2.63 -4.10 5.78
N THR A 145 -1.76 -3.28 6.33
CA THR A 145 -1.31 -2.03 5.72
C THR A 145 0.19 -2.09 5.51
N LEU A 146 0.62 -1.89 4.27
CA LEU A 146 2.03 -1.75 3.90
C LEU A 146 2.29 -0.31 3.46
N VAL A 147 3.38 0.27 3.93
CA VAL A 147 3.85 1.58 3.48
C VAL A 147 5.22 1.39 2.84
N TYR A 148 5.28 1.65 1.54
CA TYR A 148 6.53 1.69 0.79
C TYR A 148 6.97 3.14 0.61
N ARG A 149 8.26 3.38 0.77
CA ARG A 149 8.91 4.67 0.54
C ARG A 149 10.01 4.51 -0.50
N ARG A 150 10.12 5.48 -1.41
CA ARG A 150 11.20 5.53 -2.38
C ARG A 150 12.43 6.17 -1.76
N GLU A 151 13.55 5.47 -1.81
CA GLU A 151 14.87 5.95 -1.39
C GLU A 151 15.80 5.88 -2.60
N GLY A 152 16.09 7.03 -3.19
CA GLY A 152 16.78 7.11 -4.48
C GLY A 152 15.95 6.46 -5.59
N THR A 153 16.45 5.38 -6.16
CA THR A 153 15.78 4.60 -7.21
C THR A 153 15.01 3.38 -6.68
N GLU A 154 15.19 3.04 -5.38
CA GLU A 154 14.63 1.85 -4.78
C GLU A 154 13.35 2.14 -3.98
N TRP A 155 12.41 1.20 -4.03
CA TRP A 155 11.25 1.19 -3.19
C TRP A 155 11.44 0.21 -2.04
N ARG A 156 11.40 0.72 -0.81
CA ARG A 156 11.64 -0.02 0.43
C ARG A 156 10.41 0.00 1.32
N LEU A 157 10.19 -1.09 2.05
CA LEU A 157 9.12 -1.18 3.03
C LEU A 157 9.50 -0.37 4.26
N ALA A 158 8.70 0.65 4.58
CA ALA A 158 8.90 1.53 5.74
C ALA A 158 8.02 1.12 6.92
N HIS A 159 6.85 0.51 6.64
CA HIS A 159 5.96 0.07 7.70
C HIS A 159 5.11 -1.12 7.24
N ARG A 160 4.87 -2.05 8.17
CA ARG A 160 3.83 -3.07 8.06
C ARG A 160 3.01 -3.08 9.34
N HIS A 161 1.69 -3.01 9.21
CA HIS A 161 0.75 -3.28 10.27
C HIS A 161 -0.16 -4.43 9.86
N ALA A 162 -0.37 -5.39 10.73
CA ALA A 162 -1.27 -6.50 10.48
C ALA A 162 -2.10 -6.80 11.73
N ASP A 163 -3.41 -7.00 11.52
CA ASP A 163 -4.37 -7.44 12.54
C ASP A 163 -5.11 -8.67 12.03
N PRO A 164 -5.60 -9.55 12.90
CA PRO A 164 -6.53 -10.59 12.49
C PRO A 164 -7.77 -10.02 11.79
N LEU A 165 -8.15 -10.59 10.66
CA LEU A 165 -9.42 -10.32 10.01
C LEU A 165 -10.49 -11.16 10.73
N VAL A 166 -11.10 -10.58 11.75
CA VAL A 166 -12.21 -11.19 12.50
C VAL A 166 -13.53 -10.64 12.01
N GLU A 167 -14.61 -11.41 12.15
CA GLU A 167 -15.95 -10.88 12.05
C GLU A 167 -16.16 -9.79 13.10
N GLY A 168 -17.16 -8.94 12.90
CA GLY A 168 -17.46 -7.86 13.83
C GLY A 168 -17.62 -8.38 15.26
N ILE A 169 -16.79 -7.89 16.18
CA ILE A 169 -16.85 -8.21 17.60
C ILE A 169 -17.70 -7.18 18.34
N SER A 170 -18.29 -7.57 19.48
CA SER A 170 -19.04 -6.64 20.33
C SER A 170 -18.11 -5.57 20.93
N LEU A 171 -18.71 -4.44 21.32
CA LEU A 171 -17.99 -3.37 21.99
C LEU A 171 -17.31 -3.86 23.29
N ALA A 172 -17.96 -4.77 24.03
CA ALA A 172 -17.41 -5.36 25.25
C ALA A 172 -16.16 -6.21 24.97
N GLN A 173 -16.17 -7.02 23.91
CA GLN A 173 -15.00 -7.79 23.47
C GLN A 173 -13.87 -6.87 23.01
N ALA A 174 -14.18 -5.83 22.20
CA ALA A 174 -13.16 -4.86 21.79
C ALA A 174 -12.53 -4.15 23.00
N ALA A 175 -13.34 -3.78 24.00
CA ALA A 175 -12.84 -3.16 25.23
C ALA A 175 -11.96 -4.10 26.06
N ALA A 176 -12.31 -5.39 26.14
CA ALA A 176 -11.51 -6.40 26.84
C ALA A 176 -10.13 -6.58 26.18
N LEU A 177 -10.11 -6.71 24.84
CA LEU A 177 -8.87 -6.79 24.06
C LEU A 177 -8.01 -5.52 24.24
N ALA A 178 -8.63 -4.33 24.19
CA ALA A 178 -7.92 -3.06 24.33
C ALA A 178 -7.30 -2.88 25.75
N ARG A 179 -7.89 -3.47 26.78
CA ARG A 179 -7.32 -3.51 28.14
C ARG A 179 -6.22 -4.56 28.29
N GLY A 180 -5.97 -5.38 27.28
CA GLY A 180 -4.99 -6.47 27.36
C GLY A 180 -5.46 -7.64 28.22
N GLU A 181 -6.76 -7.78 28.43
CA GLU A 181 -7.32 -8.94 29.14
C GLU A 181 -7.06 -10.19 28.29
N ARG A 182 -6.35 -11.15 28.89
CA ARG A 182 -6.12 -12.47 28.28
C ARG A 182 -7.20 -13.41 28.82
N ASP A 183 -7.78 -14.21 27.93
CA ASP A 183 -8.60 -15.33 28.38
C ASP A 183 -7.73 -16.23 29.27
N ARG A 184 -8.20 -16.47 30.50
CA ARG A 184 -7.53 -17.31 31.50
C ARG A 184 -7.90 -18.77 31.29
#